data_2d97b3c5f91a58a82b00dbbd04982d7e
#
_entry.id   2d97b3c5f91a58a82b00dbbd04982d7e
#
_cell.length_a   1.000
_cell.length_b   1.000
_cell.length_c   1.000
_cell.angle_alpha   90.00
_cell.angle_beta   90.00
_cell.angle_gamma   90.00
#
_symmetry.space_group_name_H-M   'P 1'
#
loop_
_entity.id
_entity.type
_entity.pdbx_description
1 polymer ?
#
loop_
_entity_poly.entity_id
_entity_poly.type
_entity_poly.pdbx_seq_one_letter_code
_entity_poly.pdbx_strand_id
1 'polypeptide(L)'
;MIAVLAFVIANLVIYWTGWDVLWRLFIAIAIGFVLLGIGHIVNPSEFVPRLDWRSSSWLWPYFIGLGVLAYLSPTDFGGTGLLPFGWDIVIVAAFSIAIYYYAMSVRLTPEEVRSHVADARDEAEEEEELAV
;
A
#
# COMPACT_ATOMS: atom_id res chain seq x y z
N MET A 1 -15.00 12.82 -5.07
CA MET A 1 -15.95 11.72 -4.79
C MET A 1 -15.66 10.48 -5.63
N ILE A 2 -15.39 10.60 -6.94
CA ILE A 2 -15.11 9.45 -7.82
C ILE A 2 -13.90 8.62 -7.32
N ALA A 3 -12.83 9.28 -6.89
CA ALA A 3 -11.62 8.58 -6.39
C ALA A 3 -11.88 7.74 -5.13
N VAL A 4 -12.67 8.24 -4.19
CA VAL A 4 -13.07 7.48 -2.99
C VAL A 4 -13.86 6.24 -3.38
N LEU A 5 -14.84 6.39 -4.26
CA LEU A 5 -15.68 5.29 -4.73
C LEU A 5 -14.83 4.24 -5.47
N ALA A 6 -13.94 4.67 -6.35
CA ALA A 6 -13.01 3.77 -7.05
C ALA A 6 -12.11 3.00 -6.08
N PHE A 7 -11.59 3.67 -5.05
CA PHE A 7 -10.79 3.02 -4.02
C PHE A 7 -11.58 1.98 -3.21
N VAL A 8 -12.82 2.32 -2.82
CA VAL A 8 -13.72 1.36 -2.12
C VAL A 8 -14.01 0.14 -2.98
N ILE A 9 -14.36 0.35 -4.27
CA ILE A 9 -14.65 -0.76 -5.19
C ILE A 9 -13.41 -1.64 -5.37
N ALA A 10 -12.23 -1.05 -5.56
CA ALA A 10 -10.98 -1.81 -5.69
C ALA A 10 -10.71 -2.67 -4.45
N ASN A 11 -10.91 -2.12 -3.25
CA ASN A 11 -10.75 -2.88 -2.00
C ASN A 11 -11.78 -4.00 -1.86
N LEU A 12 -13.03 -3.79 -2.27
CA LEU A 12 -14.04 -4.85 -2.29
C LEU A 12 -13.66 -5.98 -3.24
N VAL A 13 -13.14 -5.66 -4.43
CA VAL A 13 -12.65 -6.67 -5.37
C VAL A 13 -11.49 -7.47 -4.76
N ILE A 14 -10.52 -6.80 -4.12
CA ILE A 14 -9.40 -7.46 -3.43
C ILE A 14 -9.94 -8.34 -2.29
N TYR A 15 -10.85 -7.84 -1.48
CA TYR A 15 -11.47 -8.59 -0.38
C TYR A 15 -12.18 -9.85 -0.88
N TRP A 16 -12.91 -9.77 -2.00
CA TRP A 16 -13.60 -10.91 -2.59
C TRP A 16 -12.69 -11.98 -3.20
N THR A 17 -11.39 -11.71 -3.37
CA THR A 17 -10.44 -12.77 -3.75
C THR A 17 -10.28 -13.83 -2.65
N GLY A 18 -10.67 -13.50 -1.43
CA GLY A 18 -10.69 -14.39 -0.29
C GLY A 18 -9.36 -14.50 0.44
N TRP A 19 -9.44 -15.06 1.66
CA TRP A 19 -8.29 -15.20 2.55
C TRP A 19 -7.18 -16.07 1.93
N ASP A 20 -7.55 -17.15 1.23
CA ASP A 20 -6.60 -18.10 0.62
C ASP A 20 -5.66 -17.46 -0.41
N VAL A 21 -6.09 -16.38 -1.04
CA VAL A 21 -5.27 -15.60 -1.99
C VAL A 21 -4.52 -14.49 -1.27
N LEU A 22 -5.22 -13.77 -0.39
CA LEU A 22 -4.67 -12.60 0.28
C LEU A 22 -3.47 -12.91 1.16
N TRP A 23 -3.47 -14.02 1.92
CA TRP A 23 -2.34 -14.36 2.76
C TRP A 23 -1.06 -14.63 1.95
N ARG A 24 -1.18 -15.24 0.75
CA ARG A 24 -0.06 -15.46 -0.17
C ARG A 24 0.47 -14.14 -0.72
N LEU A 25 -0.44 -13.22 -1.05
CA LEU A 25 -0.07 -11.87 -1.48
C LEU A 25 0.69 -11.13 -0.37
N PHE A 26 0.24 -11.22 0.88
CA PHE A 26 0.93 -10.60 2.02
C PHE A 26 2.33 -11.17 2.25
N ILE A 27 2.51 -12.49 2.09
CA ILE A 27 3.84 -13.10 2.14
C ILE A 27 4.74 -12.54 1.02
N ALA A 28 4.23 -12.45 -0.21
CA ALA A 28 5.00 -11.91 -1.33
C ALA A 28 5.40 -10.44 -1.08
N ILE A 29 4.50 -9.63 -0.55
CA ILE A 29 4.78 -8.24 -0.15
C ILE A 29 5.82 -8.20 0.97
N ALA A 30 5.71 -9.05 1.99
CA ALA A 30 6.67 -9.12 3.09
C ALA A 30 8.07 -9.49 2.60
N ILE A 31 8.18 -10.45 1.68
CA ILE A 31 9.45 -10.81 1.02
C ILE A 31 10.02 -9.59 0.29
N GLY A 32 9.18 -8.84 -0.45
CA GLY A 32 9.59 -7.61 -1.12
C GLY A 32 10.16 -6.56 -0.16
N PHE A 33 9.52 -6.35 0.99
CA PHE A 33 10.04 -5.45 2.03
C PHE A 33 11.35 -5.94 2.65
N VAL A 34 11.51 -7.26 2.88
CA VAL A 34 12.76 -7.84 3.37
C VAL A 34 13.89 -7.63 2.36
N LEU A 35 13.63 -7.88 1.07
CA LEU A 35 14.62 -7.66 0.01
C LEU A 35 15.02 -6.18 -0.11
N LEU A 36 14.05 -5.29 -0.02
CA LEU A 36 14.29 -3.84 0.01
C LEU A 36 15.14 -3.44 1.22
N GLY A 37 14.86 -3.99 2.40
CA GLY A 37 15.66 -3.76 3.60
C GLY A 37 17.09 -4.29 3.47
N ILE A 38 17.28 -5.46 2.88
CA ILE A 38 18.60 -6.04 2.61
C ILE A 38 19.36 -5.17 1.61
N GLY A 39 18.72 -4.75 0.51
CA GLY A 39 19.29 -3.85 -0.49
C GLY A 39 19.78 -2.54 0.13
N HIS A 40 18.99 -1.97 1.02
CA HIS A 40 19.35 -0.75 1.75
C HIS A 40 20.59 -0.93 2.66
N ILE A 41 20.76 -2.11 3.27
CA ILE A 41 21.90 -2.40 4.15
C ILE A 41 23.19 -2.68 3.32
N VAL A 42 23.04 -3.37 2.18
CA VAL A 42 24.18 -3.80 1.36
C VAL A 42 24.71 -2.67 0.47
N ASN A 43 23.84 -1.86 -0.15
CA ASN A 43 24.20 -0.77 -1.03
C ASN A 43 23.40 0.51 -0.69
N PRO A 44 23.79 1.24 0.36
CA PRO A 44 23.03 2.43 0.78
C PRO A 44 23.02 3.55 -0.27
N SER A 45 24.00 3.61 -1.16
CA SER A 45 24.17 4.66 -2.17
C SER A 45 23.37 4.43 -3.46
N GLU A 46 23.10 3.18 -3.83
CA GLU A 46 22.40 2.85 -5.08
C GLU A 46 20.90 2.55 -4.87
N PHE A 47 20.51 2.15 -3.65
CA PHE A 47 19.17 1.60 -3.38
C PHE A 47 18.22 2.57 -2.67
N VAL A 48 18.60 3.83 -2.48
CA VAL A 48 17.76 4.80 -1.77
C VAL A 48 17.15 5.85 -2.71
N PRO A 49 16.03 5.55 -3.34
CA PRO A 49 15.04 6.61 -3.46
C PRO A 49 14.73 7.00 -2.01
N ARG A 50 14.77 8.28 -1.68
CA ARG A 50 14.41 8.78 -0.34
C ARG A 50 13.02 8.27 0.01
N LEU A 51 12.96 7.12 0.67
CA LEU A 51 11.70 6.48 1.07
C LEU A 51 11.06 7.39 2.12
N ASP A 52 10.04 8.10 1.72
CA ASP A 52 9.30 8.96 2.65
C ASP A 52 8.38 8.09 3.51
N TRP A 53 8.92 7.64 4.63
CA TRP A 53 8.22 6.79 5.59
C TRP A 53 6.94 7.43 6.10
N ARG A 54 6.89 8.75 6.16
CA ARG A 54 5.71 9.48 6.60
C ARG A 54 4.57 9.33 5.59
N SER A 55 4.84 9.56 4.32
CA SER A 55 3.85 9.45 3.27
C SER A 55 3.41 8.01 3.01
N SER A 56 4.26 7.03 3.35
CA SER A 56 3.96 5.58 3.23
C SER A 56 3.31 4.99 4.48
N SER A 57 3.18 5.74 5.57
CA SER A 57 2.70 5.24 6.87
C SER A 57 1.29 4.64 6.82
N TRP A 58 0.44 5.09 5.90
CA TRP A 58 -0.92 4.59 5.71
C TRP A 58 -0.97 3.13 5.20
N LEU A 59 0.10 2.63 4.59
CA LEU A 59 0.17 1.26 4.08
C LEU A 59 0.11 0.22 5.21
N TRP A 60 0.72 0.50 6.37
CA TRP A 60 0.72 -0.42 7.49
C TRP A 60 -0.68 -0.70 8.04
N PRO A 61 -1.47 0.32 8.47
CA PRO A 61 -2.83 0.08 8.91
C PRO A 61 -3.73 -0.47 7.79
N TYR A 62 -3.43 -0.16 6.53
CA TYR A 62 -4.14 -0.70 5.38
C TYR A 62 -3.94 -2.22 5.26
N PHE A 63 -2.70 -2.71 5.21
CA PHE A 63 -2.43 -4.14 5.07
C PHE A 63 -2.87 -4.94 6.29
N ILE A 64 -2.61 -4.43 7.50
CA ILE A 64 -3.04 -5.08 8.74
C ILE A 64 -4.57 -5.14 8.79
N GLY A 65 -5.25 -4.04 8.55
CA GLY A 65 -6.71 -3.97 8.61
C GLY A 65 -7.37 -4.83 7.55
N LEU A 66 -6.89 -4.79 6.31
CA LEU A 66 -7.42 -5.64 5.24
C LEU A 66 -7.18 -7.13 5.53
N GLY A 67 -6.00 -7.49 6.07
CA GLY A 67 -5.69 -8.85 6.49
C GLY A 67 -6.61 -9.35 7.60
N VAL A 68 -6.85 -8.54 8.63
CA VAL A 68 -7.78 -8.87 9.72
C VAL A 68 -9.19 -9.03 9.18
N LEU A 69 -9.69 -8.13 8.34
CA LEU A 69 -11.03 -8.20 7.75
C LEU A 69 -11.18 -9.45 6.88
N ALA A 70 -10.20 -9.77 6.05
CA ALA A 70 -10.21 -10.98 5.24
C ALA A 70 -10.14 -12.26 6.08
N TYR A 71 -9.38 -12.27 7.18
CA TYR A 71 -9.35 -13.40 8.11
C TYR A 71 -10.70 -13.60 8.84
N LEU A 72 -11.38 -12.52 9.19
CA LEU A 72 -12.69 -12.55 9.84
C LEU A 72 -13.86 -12.75 8.87
N SER A 73 -13.61 -12.75 7.56
CA SER A 73 -14.63 -12.86 6.50
C SER A 73 -15.48 -14.13 6.64
N PRO A 74 -16.63 -14.19 5.95
CA PRO A 74 -17.43 -15.40 5.85
C PRO A 74 -16.59 -16.60 5.38
N THR A 75 -17.00 -17.80 5.79
CA THR A 75 -16.30 -19.05 5.42
C THR A 75 -16.26 -19.28 3.91
N ASP A 76 -17.21 -18.75 3.17
CA ASP A 76 -17.27 -18.82 1.70
C ASP A 76 -16.08 -18.10 1.04
N PHE A 77 -15.47 -17.14 1.74
CA PHE A 77 -14.25 -16.44 1.32
C PHE A 77 -12.97 -16.95 2.01
N GLY A 78 -13.04 -18.13 2.64
CA GLY A 78 -11.90 -18.74 3.33
C GLY A 78 -11.59 -18.14 4.71
N GLY A 79 -12.44 -17.26 5.23
CA GLY A 79 -12.29 -16.66 6.55
C GLY A 79 -12.87 -17.51 7.68
N THR A 80 -12.86 -16.96 8.90
CA THR A 80 -13.34 -17.65 10.11
C THR A 80 -14.85 -17.64 10.27
N GLY A 81 -15.59 -16.88 9.46
CA GLY A 81 -17.04 -16.75 9.54
C GLY A 81 -17.55 -15.86 10.68
N LEU A 82 -16.67 -15.08 11.32
CA LEU A 82 -17.06 -14.16 12.38
C LEU A 82 -17.87 -12.96 11.86
N LEU A 83 -17.61 -12.55 10.64
CA LEU A 83 -18.38 -11.49 9.97
C LEU A 83 -19.54 -12.11 9.19
N PRO A 84 -20.80 -11.75 9.47
CA PRO A 84 -21.94 -12.20 8.69
C PRO A 84 -21.89 -11.64 7.27
N PHE A 85 -22.29 -12.42 6.28
CA PHE A 85 -22.41 -11.98 4.91
C PHE A 85 -23.29 -10.73 4.79
N GLY A 86 -22.81 -9.73 4.07
CA GLY A 86 -23.48 -8.42 3.90
C GLY A 86 -22.95 -7.35 4.85
N TRP A 87 -22.72 -7.65 6.12
CA TRP A 87 -22.05 -6.72 7.05
C TRP A 87 -20.56 -6.58 6.75
N ASP A 88 -19.92 -7.61 6.26
CA ASP A 88 -18.54 -7.61 5.80
C ASP A 88 -18.30 -6.53 4.72
N ILE A 89 -19.22 -6.40 3.76
CA ILE A 89 -19.15 -5.38 2.68
C ILE A 89 -19.18 -3.96 3.28
N VAL A 90 -20.10 -3.73 4.23
CA VAL A 90 -20.24 -2.41 4.89
C VAL A 90 -18.97 -2.07 5.68
N ILE A 91 -18.42 -3.03 6.40
CA ILE A 91 -17.21 -2.85 7.21
C ILE A 91 -15.99 -2.58 6.31
N VAL A 92 -15.81 -3.35 5.23
CA VAL A 92 -14.74 -3.13 4.26
C VAL A 92 -14.87 -1.78 3.57
N ALA A 93 -16.08 -1.36 3.23
CA ALA A 93 -16.32 -0.04 2.65
C ALA A 93 -15.97 1.09 3.64
N ALA A 94 -16.43 1.00 4.89
CA ALA A 94 -16.13 1.97 5.93
C ALA A 94 -14.61 2.04 6.21
N PHE A 95 -13.95 0.89 6.33
CA PHE A 95 -12.50 0.78 6.47
C PHE A 95 -11.77 1.45 5.29
N SER A 96 -12.18 1.16 4.06
CA SER A 96 -11.59 1.76 2.85
C SER A 96 -11.70 3.28 2.84
N ILE A 97 -12.86 3.81 3.23
CA ILE A 97 -13.06 5.26 3.35
C ILE A 97 -12.12 5.85 4.42
N ALA A 98 -12.02 5.23 5.58
CA ALA A 98 -11.13 5.68 6.65
C ALA A 98 -9.66 5.70 6.21
N ILE A 99 -9.18 4.64 5.57
CA ILE A 99 -7.81 4.54 5.03
C ILE A 99 -7.58 5.58 3.94
N TYR A 100 -8.55 5.80 3.05
CA TYR A 100 -8.44 6.83 2.01
C TYR A 100 -8.20 8.22 2.61
N TYR A 101 -8.99 8.61 3.59
CA TYR A 101 -8.82 9.91 4.25
C TYR A 101 -7.52 9.99 5.05
N TYR A 102 -7.10 8.90 5.67
CA TYR A 102 -5.81 8.83 6.34
C TYR A 102 -4.65 9.01 5.34
N ALA A 103 -4.66 8.30 4.22
CA ALA A 103 -3.67 8.44 3.16
C ALA A 103 -3.62 9.89 2.62
N MET A 104 -4.79 10.52 2.45
CA MET A 104 -4.87 11.91 2.03
C MET A 104 -4.30 12.88 3.07
N SER A 105 -4.36 12.56 4.36
CA SER A 105 -3.80 13.40 5.44
C SER A 105 -2.28 13.36 5.52
N VAL A 106 -1.67 12.23 5.12
CA VAL A 106 -0.21 12.03 5.16
C VAL A 106 0.46 12.17 3.79
N ARG A 107 -0.28 12.57 2.75
CA ARG A 107 0.24 12.78 1.40
C ARG A 107 1.31 13.87 1.38
N LEU A 108 2.25 13.75 0.45
CA LEU A 108 3.22 14.80 0.13
C LEU A 108 2.51 16.09 -0.29
N THR A 109 3.06 17.21 0.12
CA THR A 109 2.62 18.52 -0.38
C THR A 109 3.06 18.72 -1.83
N PRO A 110 2.38 19.57 -2.63
CA PRO A 110 2.79 19.85 -4.00
C PRO A 110 4.23 20.39 -4.11
N GLU A 111 4.74 21.04 -3.07
CA GLU A 111 6.11 21.55 -3.03
C GLU A 111 7.12 20.44 -2.82
N GLU A 112 6.84 19.50 -1.89
CA GLU A 112 7.66 18.31 -1.67
C GLU A 112 7.70 17.41 -2.91
N VAL A 113 6.57 17.25 -3.62
CA VAL A 113 6.54 16.50 -4.88
C VAL A 113 7.42 17.16 -5.94
N ARG A 114 7.37 18.50 -6.06
CA ARG A 114 8.21 19.23 -7.02
C ARG A 114 9.69 19.11 -6.72
N SER A 115 10.10 19.17 -5.45
CA SER A 115 11.50 18.99 -5.07
C SER A 115 12.01 17.60 -5.40
N HIS A 116 11.23 16.54 -5.08
CA HIS A 116 11.60 15.16 -5.43
C HIS A 116 11.70 14.93 -6.95
N VAL A 117 10.82 15.55 -7.74
CA VAL A 117 10.88 15.46 -9.21
C VAL A 117 12.09 16.20 -9.75
N ALA A 118 12.45 17.36 -9.18
CA ALA A 118 13.64 18.10 -9.55
C ALA A 118 14.91 17.30 -9.23
N ASP A 119 15.03 16.81 -8.00
CA ASP A 119 16.17 15.97 -7.56
C ASP A 119 16.36 14.75 -8.48
N ALA A 120 15.27 14.03 -8.79
CA ALA A 120 15.31 12.85 -9.66
C ALA A 120 15.70 13.18 -11.11
N ARG A 121 15.37 14.38 -11.57
CA ARG A 121 15.75 14.84 -12.91
C ARG A 121 17.22 15.21 -12.97
N ASP A 122 17.73 15.89 -11.96
CA ASP A 122 19.13 16.26 -11.85
C ASP A 122 20.01 15.00 -11.77
N GLU A 123 19.61 13.99 -10.99
CA GLU A 123 20.28 12.68 -10.93
C GLU A 123 20.32 11.98 -12.30
N ALA A 124 19.21 12.00 -13.05
CA ALA A 124 19.15 11.39 -14.37
C ALA A 124 20.03 12.13 -15.42
N GLU A 125 20.12 13.45 -15.34
CA GLU A 125 20.99 14.26 -16.20
C GLU A 125 22.49 14.02 -15.90
N GLU A 126 22.84 13.84 -14.59
CA GLU A 126 24.22 13.47 -14.19
C GLU A 126 24.60 12.06 -14.67
N GLU A 127 23.69 11.08 -14.58
CA GLU A 127 23.94 9.71 -15.09
C GLU A 127 24.15 9.71 -16.62
N GLU A 128 23.39 10.50 -17.35
CA GLU A 128 23.50 10.61 -18.81
C GLU A 128 24.85 11.27 -19.21
N GLU A 129 25.31 12.27 -18.45
CA GLU A 129 26.60 12.95 -18.69
C GLU A 129 27.79 12.03 -18.37
N LEU A 130 27.68 11.15 -17.37
CA LEU A 130 28.72 10.16 -17.03
C LEU A 130 28.79 8.98 -18.00
N ALA A 131 27.72 8.72 -18.77
CA ALA A 131 27.65 7.61 -19.73
C ALA A 131 28.22 7.97 -21.12
N VAL A 132 28.53 9.23 -21.35
CA VAL A 132 29.14 9.75 -22.62
C VAL A 132 30.65 9.88 -22.51
#